data_22d988aa44db35fbc7f7622c8a10c21a
#
_entry.id   22d988aa44db35fbc7f7622c8a10c21a
#
_cell.length_a   1.000
_cell.length_b   1.000
_cell.length_c   1.000
_cell.angle_alpha   90.00
_cell.angle_beta   90.00
_cell.angle_gamma   90.00
#
_symmetry.space_group_name_H-M   'P 1'
#
loop_
_entity.id
_entity.type
_entity.pdbx_description
1 polymer ?
#
loop_
_entity_poly.entity_id
_entity_poly.type
_entity_poly.pdbx_seq_one_letter_code
_entity_poly.pdbx_strand_id
1 'polypeptide(L)'
;MEASIDNFNIEALSIEDYFTTWSVGDFAGLGLILHVILMIVMTLRIVSVQRNIGVSIAWVAVLYTLPLVGFIAYILLGEPMIGRRYRARMNQARLLMNDMAKREQLVFDEGQELLADNYRGVSKIGTRWTGFGVFPDHRMQLLTTPSAIFGRLIEDINAAQRIILMEFYIIYPKGQILDVMDALMAAVQRGVECHILADSVGSFSFFNSKQHRMLEEAGVFVHQSLPVGLFKTLFKRSDLRNHRKIIVIDEHIGYIGSFNLVDPKFFKQNKNVGQWIDVAIRSFSQEPMNIATAMAKVVVTDIGAENKDNLDALNHRVNTYTRKLYVMHPTINDINSRVKVLDELVDSDEPPEIGSTSILIPRMPVVEDVLAQ
;
A
#
# COMPACT_ATOMS: atom_id res chain seq x y z
N MET A 1 -18.70 -79.74 41.70
CA MET A 1 -17.85 -79.38 40.54
C MET A 1 -17.85 -77.84 40.48
N GLU A 2 -17.03 -77.25 41.42
CA GLU A 2 -16.91 -75.77 41.51
C GLU A 2 -15.68 -75.35 40.74
N ALA A 3 -15.92 -74.54 39.73
CA ALA A 3 -14.85 -73.91 38.94
C ALA A 3 -14.47 -72.58 39.63
N SER A 4 -13.23 -72.58 40.11
CA SER A 4 -12.55 -71.40 40.66
C SER A 4 -12.42 -70.32 39.61
N ILE A 5 -12.94 -69.12 39.83
CA ILE A 5 -12.70 -67.95 39.05
C ILE A 5 -11.45 -67.29 39.63
N ASP A 6 -10.33 -67.42 38.89
CA ASP A 6 -9.09 -66.74 39.23
C ASP A 6 -9.26 -65.23 39.14
N ASN A 7 -8.94 -64.57 40.25
CA ASN A 7 -8.90 -63.12 40.36
C ASN A 7 -7.86 -62.53 39.38
N PHE A 8 -8.26 -61.92 38.32
CA PHE A 8 -7.41 -61.05 37.52
C PHE A 8 -7.12 -59.79 38.32
N ASN A 9 -5.97 -59.78 38.97
CA ASN A 9 -5.46 -58.62 39.69
C ASN A 9 -4.90 -57.63 38.66
N ILE A 10 -5.73 -56.62 38.27
CA ILE A 10 -5.24 -55.50 37.52
C ILE A 10 -4.52 -54.59 38.50
N GLU A 11 -3.18 -54.84 38.66
CA GLU A 11 -2.32 -53.84 39.28
C GLU A 11 -2.45 -52.55 38.45
N ALA A 12 -3.03 -51.55 39.09
CA ALA A 12 -3.09 -50.19 38.54
C ALA A 12 -1.64 -49.70 38.45
N LEU A 13 -1.06 -49.86 37.25
CA LEU A 13 0.20 -49.19 36.91
C LEU A 13 0.00 -47.70 37.11
N SER A 14 0.61 -47.14 38.15
CA SER A 14 0.58 -45.72 38.38
C SER A 14 1.33 -45.01 37.25
N ILE A 15 0.89 -43.83 36.84
CA ILE A 15 1.57 -43.02 35.85
C ILE A 15 3.02 -42.72 36.28
N GLU A 16 3.28 -42.70 37.59
CA GLU A 16 4.61 -42.52 38.17
C GLU A 16 5.55 -43.70 37.88
N ASP A 17 5.06 -44.96 37.86
CA ASP A 17 5.85 -46.14 37.50
C ASP A 17 6.31 -46.15 36.06
N TYR A 18 5.56 -45.51 35.16
CA TYR A 18 5.92 -45.38 33.75
C TYR A 18 7.11 -44.43 33.54
N PHE A 19 7.22 -43.36 34.35
CA PHE A 19 8.35 -42.41 34.24
C PHE A 19 9.61 -42.85 34.95
N THR A 20 9.53 -43.74 35.96
CA THR A 20 10.69 -44.24 36.67
C THR A 20 11.48 -45.32 35.93
N THR A 21 10.93 -45.87 34.84
CA THR A 21 11.60 -46.87 34.00
C THR A 21 12.45 -46.27 32.86
N TRP A 22 12.32 -44.95 32.60
CA TRP A 22 13.07 -44.32 31.54
C TRP A 22 14.51 -44.00 31.93
N SER A 23 15.45 -44.55 31.20
CA SER A 23 16.87 -44.27 31.38
C SER A 23 17.27 -42.92 30.75
N VAL A 24 18.38 -42.36 31.18
CA VAL A 24 18.96 -41.15 30.55
C VAL A 24 19.18 -41.37 29.05
N GLY A 25 19.43 -42.61 28.62
CA GLY A 25 19.58 -43.00 27.22
C GLY A 25 18.26 -42.85 26.42
N ASP A 26 17.12 -43.18 27.06
CA ASP A 26 15.80 -43.07 26.41
C ASP A 26 15.42 -41.62 26.17
N PHE A 27 15.70 -40.72 27.12
CA PHE A 27 15.53 -39.28 26.97
C PHE A 27 16.45 -38.69 25.88
N ALA A 28 17.70 -39.17 25.79
CA ALA A 28 18.64 -38.76 24.76
C ALA A 28 18.17 -39.23 23.36
N GLY A 29 17.67 -40.48 23.27
CA GLY A 29 17.10 -41.03 22.05
C GLY A 29 15.87 -40.27 21.56
N LEU A 30 14.93 -39.97 22.47
CA LEU A 30 13.74 -39.15 22.17
C LEU A 30 14.13 -37.73 21.73
N GLY A 31 15.11 -37.12 22.38
CA GLY A 31 15.66 -35.81 22.04
C GLY A 31 16.24 -35.79 20.61
N LEU A 32 16.97 -36.85 20.24
CA LEU A 32 17.55 -36.98 18.91
C LEU A 32 16.45 -37.13 17.85
N ILE A 33 15.44 -37.95 18.08
CA ILE A 33 14.32 -38.14 17.17
C ILE A 33 13.57 -36.81 16.96
N LEU A 34 13.26 -36.12 18.06
CA LEU A 34 12.59 -34.82 18.01
C LEU A 34 13.43 -33.80 17.22
N HIS A 35 14.74 -33.78 17.43
CA HIS A 35 15.66 -32.92 16.72
C HIS A 35 15.62 -33.20 15.19
N VAL A 36 15.70 -34.46 14.78
CA VAL A 36 15.65 -34.86 13.37
C VAL A 36 14.31 -34.45 12.75
N ILE A 37 13.19 -34.70 13.43
CA ILE A 37 11.86 -34.28 12.97
C ILE A 37 11.81 -32.77 12.79
N LEU A 38 12.29 -32.01 13.76
CA LEU A 38 12.33 -30.56 13.72
C LEU A 38 13.15 -30.05 12.52
N MET A 39 14.31 -30.66 12.25
CA MET A 39 15.17 -30.32 11.12
C MET A 39 14.46 -30.57 9.77
N ILE A 40 13.78 -31.72 9.65
CA ILE A 40 13.01 -32.08 8.43
C ILE A 40 11.86 -31.07 8.23
N VAL A 41 11.05 -30.81 9.27
CA VAL A 41 9.92 -29.89 9.21
C VAL A 41 10.38 -28.49 8.81
N MET A 42 11.47 -28.00 9.41
CA MET A 42 12.02 -26.67 9.10
C MET A 42 12.58 -26.61 7.69
N THR A 43 13.26 -27.65 7.23
CA THR A 43 13.76 -27.72 5.84
C THR A 43 12.60 -27.67 4.84
N LEU A 44 11.56 -28.48 5.05
CA LEU A 44 10.35 -28.46 4.22
C LEU A 44 9.69 -27.08 4.25
N ARG A 45 9.62 -26.45 5.42
CA ARG A 45 9.08 -25.08 5.55
C ARG A 45 9.89 -24.06 4.78
N ILE A 46 11.23 -24.09 4.88
CA ILE A 46 12.13 -23.17 4.17
C ILE A 46 11.97 -23.30 2.66
N VAL A 47 11.88 -24.52 2.15
CA VAL A 47 11.76 -24.82 0.72
C VAL A 47 10.35 -24.48 0.19
N SER A 48 9.30 -24.69 0.99
CA SER A 48 7.92 -24.43 0.58
C SER A 48 7.59 -22.95 0.47
N VAL A 49 8.36 -22.07 1.12
CA VAL A 49 8.14 -20.61 1.01
C VAL A 49 8.78 -20.10 -0.27
N GLN A 50 7.96 -19.52 -1.15
CA GLN A 50 8.43 -18.93 -2.40
C GLN A 50 9.37 -17.75 -2.14
N ARG A 51 10.67 -17.94 -2.37
CA ARG A 51 11.72 -16.92 -2.24
C ARG A 51 12.87 -17.21 -3.21
N ASN A 52 13.83 -16.30 -3.25
CA ASN A 52 15.06 -16.54 -4.02
C ASN A 52 15.77 -17.82 -3.51
N ILE A 53 16.14 -18.72 -4.43
CA ILE A 53 16.76 -20.01 -4.15
C ILE A 53 18.00 -19.85 -3.27
N GLY A 54 18.86 -18.83 -3.54
CA GLY A 54 20.05 -18.56 -2.76
C GLY A 54 19.73 -18.24 -1.29
N VAL A 55 18.65 -17.53 -1.00
CA VAL A 55 18.20 -17.24 0.36
C VAL A 55 17.71 -18.51 1.07
N SER A 56 16.99 -19.39 0.36
CA SER A 56 16.55 -20.68 0.92
C SER A 56 17.72 -21.58 1.25
N ILE A 57 18.72 -21.67 0.37
CA ILE A 57 19.95 -22.45 0.60
C ILE A 57 20.72 -21.88 1.82
N ALA A 58 20.86 -20.55 1.91
CA ALA A 58 21.54 -19.92 3.05
C ALA A 58 20.85 -20.27 4.39
N TRP A 59 19.51 -20.21 4.44
CA TRP A 59 18.77 -20.60 5.66
C TRP A 59 18.91 -22.07 6.00
N VAL A 60 18.89 -22.96 5.01
CA VAL A 60 19.15 -24.39 5.22
C VAL A 60 20.57 -24.59 5.76
N ALA A 61 21.58 -23.95 5.18
CA ALA A 61 22.94 -24.02 5.66
C ALA A 61 23.08 -23.55 7.13
N VAL A 62 22.47 -22.42 7.49
CA VAL A 62 22.47 -21.91 8.88
C VAL A 62 21.77 -22.89 9.82
N LEU A 63 20.65 -23.47 9.41
CA LEU A 63 19.90 -24.44 10.21
C LEU A 63 20.71 -25.70 10.51
N TYR A 64 21.48 -26.20 9.53
CA TYR A 64 22.26 -27.44 9.69
C TYR A 64 23.61 -27.22 10.38
N THR A 65 24.21 -26.01 10.24
CA THR A 65 25.48 -25.70 10.95
C THR A 65 25.28 -25.31 12.41
N LEU A 66 24.19 -24.62 12.72
CA LEU A 66 23.85 -24.11 14.05
C LEU A 66 22.38 -24.40 14.38
N PRO A 67 22.01 -25.67 14.64
CA PRO A 67 20.60 -26.10 14.64
C PRO A 67 19.69 -25.28 15.56
N LEU A 68 20.05 -25.11 16.83
CA LEU A 68 19.24 -24.38 17.80
C LEU A 68 19.20 -22.86 17.48
N VAL A 69 20.37 -22.29 17.20
CA VAL A 69 20.51 -20.87 16.86
C VAL A 69 19.84 -20.58 15.50
N GLY A 70 20.05 -21.45 14.52
CA GLY A 70 19.43 -21.35 13.20
C GLY A 70 17.92 -21.47 13.25
N PHE A 71 17.38 -22.35 14.08
CA PHE A 71 15.94 -22.45 14.32
C PHE A 71 15.36 -21.17 14.90
N ILE A 72 15.95 -20.62 15.96
CA ILE A 72 15.54 -19.36 16.58
C ILE A 72 15.68 -18.21 15.59
N ALA A 73 16.82 -18.12 14.91
CA ALA A 73 17.08 -17.09 13.92
C ALA A 73 16.06 -17.16 12.75
N TYR A 74 15.73 -18.37 12.29
CA TYR A 74 14.73 -18.53 11.23
C TYR A 74 13.32 -18.09 11.67
N ILE A 75 12.90 -18.43 12.89
CA ILE A 75 11.61 -17.99 13.43
C ILE A 75 11.56 -16.45 13.53
N LEU A 76 12.63 -15.82 13.97
CA LEU A 76 12.68 -14.37 14.17
C LEU A 76 12.88 -13.58 12.86
N LEU A 77 13.68 -14.09 11.93
CA LEU A 77 14.15 -13.34 10.76
C LEU A 77 13.78 -14.03 9.43
N GLY A 78 13.54 -15.34 9.47
CA GLY A 78 13.37 -16.15 8.27
C GLY A 78 12.08 -15.85 7.51
N GLU A 79 10.98 -15.57 8.18
CA GLU A 79 9.71 -15.29 7.49
C GLU A 79 9.23 -13.85 7.72
N PRO A 80 8.66 -13.21 6.69
CA PRO A 80 8.05 -11.91 6.88
C PRO A 80 6.81 -12.06 7.77
N MET A 81 6.97 -11.86 9.06
CA MET A 81 5.84 -11.79 9.99
C MET A 81 5.13 -10.46 9.83
N ILE A 82 4.41 -10.32 8.72
CA ILE A 82 3.41 -9.27 8.59
C ILE A 82 2.28 -9.64 9.55
N GLY A 83 2.06 -8.83 10.58
CA GLY A 83 1.07 -9.11 11.62
C GLY A 83 -0.29 -9.49 11.03
N ARG A 84 -0.97 -10.50 11.58
CA ARG A 84 -2.26 -11.00 11.06
C ARG A 84 -3.28 -9.89 10.86
N ARG A 85 -3.33 -8.90 11.75
CA ARG A 85 -4.23 -7.73 11.66
C ARG A 85 -3.89 -6.83 10.48
N TYR A 86 -2.62 -6.56 10.21
CA TYR A 86 -2.18 -5.78 9.06
C TYR A 86 -2.51 -6.50 7.75
N ARG A 87 -2.22 -7.82 7.67
CA ARG A 87 -2.55 -8.65 6.50
C ARG A 87 -4.06 -8.70 6.23
N ALA A 88 -4.88 -8.81 7.28
CA ALA A 88 -6.34 -8.79 7.14
C ALA A 88 -6.82 -7.44 6.59
N ARG A 89 -6.29 -6.32 7.09
CA ARG A 89 -6.60 -4.96 6.60
C ARG A 89 -6.16 -4.76 5.15
N MET A 90 -4.94 -5.17 4.81
CA MET A 90 -4.45 -5.13 3.42
C MET A 90 -5.32 -5.96 2.47
N ASN A 91 -5.76 -7.15 2.90
CA ASN A 91 -6.66 -7.96 2.09
C ASN A 91 -8.04 -7.29 1.92
N GLN A 92 -8.58 -6.69 2.97
CA GLN A 92 -9.84 -5.96 2.89
C GLN A 92 -9.72 -4.75 1.95
N ALA A 93 -8.66 -3.95 2.09
CA ALA A 93 -8.37 -2.84 1.20
C ALA A 93 -8.19 -3.29 -0.26
N ARG A 94 -7.51 -4.42 -0.48
CA ARG A 94 -7.34 -5.01 -1.82
C ARG A 94 -8.66 -5.49 -2.43
N LEU A 95 -9.57 -6.03 -1.62
CA LEU A 95 -10.90 -6.44 -2.11
C LEU A 95 -11.71 -5.22 -2.56
N LEU A 96 -11.67 -4.13 -1.82
CA LEU A 96 -12.30 -2.86 -2.21
C LEU A 96 -11.71 -2.33 -3.52
N MET A 97 -10.38 -2.38 -3.70
CA MET A 97 -9.73 -1.98 -4.96
C MET A 97 -10.15 -2.88 -6.13
N ASN A 98 -10.24 -4.20 -5.93
CA ASN A 98 -10.64 -5.14 -6.99
C ASN A 98 -12.10 -4.92 -7.43
N ASP A 99 -12.98 -4.59 -6.50
CA ASP A 99 -14.39 -4.30 -6.83
C ASP A 99 -14.50 -3.01 -7.65
N MET A 100 -13.71 -1.99 -7.28
CA MET A 100 -13.61 -0.75 -8.05
C MET A 100 -13.01 -0.98 -9.44
N ALA A 101 -11.95 -1.79 -9.54
CA ALA A 101 -11.32 -2.12 -10.82
C ALA A 101 -12.29 -2.83 -11.80
N LYS A 102 -13.21 -3.67 -11.30
CA LYS A 102 -14.24 -4.29 -12.13
C LYS A 102 -15.22 -3.29 -12.70
N ARG A 103 -15.62 -2.28 -11.94
CA ARG A 103 -16.50 -1.19 -12.40
C ARG A 103 -15.82 -0.29 -13.44
N GLU A 104 -14.49 -0.25 -13.43
CA GLU A 104 -13.66 0.57 -14.31
C GLU A 104 -13.16 -0.20 -15.54
N GLN A 105 -13.54 -1.47 -15.69
CA GLN A 105 -13.09 -2.37 -16.76
C GLN A 105 -13.30 -1.75 -18.16
N LEU A 106 -14.41 -1.04 -18.37
CA LEU A 106 -14.74 -0.42 -19.65
C LEU A 106 -13.70 0.64 -20.08
N VAL A 107 -13.28 1.51 -19.15
CA VAL A 107 -12.24 2.53 -19.42
C VAL A 107 -10.88 1.88 -19.71
N PHE A 108 -10.60 0.74 -19.10
CA PHE A 108 -9.37 -0.02 -19.33
C PHE A 108 -9.35 -0.69 -20.71
N ASP A 109 -10.49 -1.17 -21.17
CA ASP A 109 -10.61 -1.80 -22.49
C ASP A 109 -10.42 -0.77 -23.61
N GLU A 110 -11.00 0.44 -23.50
CA GLU A 110 -10.75 1.55 -24.42
C GLU A 110 -9.26 1.95 -24.49
N GLY A 111 -8.60 2.09 -23.33
CA GLY A 111 -7.16 2.39 -23.27
C GLY A 111 -6.29 1.29 -23.94
N GLN A 112 -6.75 0.04 -23.90
CA GLN A 112 -6.05 -1.07 -24.56
C GLN A 112 -6.18 -1.02 -26.10
N GLU A 113 -7.30 -0.57 -26.62
CA GLU A 113 -7.52 -0.42 -28.05
C GLU A 113 -6.64 0.68 -28.68
N LEU A 114 -6.29 1.69 -27.90
CA LEU A 114 -5.39 2.78 -28.33
C LEU A 114 -3.92 2.34 -28.39
N LEU A 115 -3.55 1.20 -27.80
CA LEU A 115 -2.18 0.73 -27.80
C LEU A 115 -1.80 0.04 -29.11
N ALA A 116 -0.62 0.35 -29.62
CA ALA A 116 -0.01 -0.40 -30.69
C ALA A 116 0.21 -1.88 -30.26
N ASP A 117 0.08 -2.82 -31.19
CA ASP A 117 0.06 -4.27 -30.93
C ASP A 117 1.27 -4.78 -30.12
N ASN A 118 2.45 -4.18 -30.33
CA ASN A 118 3.68 -4.53 -29.63
C ASN A 118 3.65 -4.21 -28.13
N TYR A 119 2.78 -3.28 -27.67
CA TYR A 119 2.65 -2.92 -26.24
C TYR A 119 1.51 -3.65 -25.54
N ARG A 120 0.58 -4.27 -26.25
CA ARG A 120 -0.58 -4.96 -25.66
C ARG A 120 -0.20 -6.10 -24.71
N GLY A 121 0.89 -6.81 -25.00
CA GLY A 121 1.39 -7.88 -24.11
C GLY A 121 1.86 -7.33 -22.76
N VAL A 122 2.63 -6.26 -22.79
CA VAL A 122 3.13 -5.60 -21.56
C VAL A 122 1.98 -5.00 -20.77
N SER A 123 1.03 -4.37 -21.44
CA SER A 123 -0.17 -3.82 -20.82
C SER A 123 -1.00 -4.89 -20.09
N LYS A 124 -1.26 -6.05 -20.75
CA LYS A 124 -1.98 -7.16 -20.11
C LYS A 124 -1.27 -7.69 -18.87
N ILE A 125 0.06 -7.80 -18.90
CA ILE A 125 0.85 -8.19 -17.72
C ILE A 125 0.70 -7.13 -16.63
N GLY A 126 0.87 -5.86 -16.97
CA GLY A 126 0.72 -4.73 -16.04
C GLY A 126 -0.65 -4.74 -15.37
N THR A 127 -1.73 -4.82 -16.15
CA THR A 127 -3.11 -4.86 -15.64
C THR A 127 -3.34 -6.06 -14.71
N ARG A 128 -2.82 -7.24 -15.08
CA ARG A 128 -2.97 -8.44 -14.24
C ARG A 128 -2.28 -8.32 -12.88
N TRP A 129 -1.15 -7.62 -12.82
CA TRP A 129 -0.36 -7.46 -11.59
C TRP A 129 -0.86 -6.31 -10.71
N THR A 130 -1.24 -5.20 -11.31
CA THR A 130 -1.61 -3.97 -10.60
C THR A 130 -3.10 -3.84 -10.36
N GLY A 131 -3.93 -4.49 -11.19
CA GLY A 131 -5.38 -4.27 -11.23
C GLY A 131 -5.77 -3.00 -11.99
N PHE A 132 -4.80 -2.23 -12.52
CA PHE A 132 -5.04 -1.02 -13.30
C PHE A 132 -4.70 -1.24 -14.76
N GLY A 133 -5.54 -0.74 -15.65
CA GLY A 133 -5.33 -0.76 -17.09
C GLY A 133 -4.50 0.42 -17.59
N VAL A 134 -4.58 0.66 -18.89
CA VAL A 134 -3.94 1.81 -19.54
C VAL A 134 -4.90 2.98 -19.51
N PHE A 135 -4.41 4.13 -19.10
CA PHE A 135 -5.18 5.38 -19.10
C PHE A 135 -4.77 6.23 -20.28
N PRO A 136 -5.70 6.62 -21.14
CA PRO A 136 -5.44 7.55 -22.24
C PRO A 136 -5.32 9.00 -21.72
N ASP A 137 -4.91 9.89 -22.62
CA ASP A 137 -4.91 11.35 -22.45
C ASP A 137 -4.23 11.86 -21.16
N HIS A 138 -2.91 11.61 -21.08
CA HIS A 138 -2.09 12.17 -20.01
C HIS A 138 -1.04 13.13 -20.54
N ARG A 139 -1.00 14.31 -19.91
CA ARG A 139 0.15 15.22 -20.03
C ARG A 139 1.19 14.86 -18.97
N MET A 140 2.34 14.40 -19.41
CA MET A 140 3.44 14.05 -18.52
C MET A 140 4.57 15.07 -18.62
N GLN A 141 5.10 15.46 -17.46
CA GLN A 141 6.26 16.33 -17.32
C GLN A 141 7.34 15.62 -16.51
N LEU A 142 8.53 15.51 -17.08
CA LEU A 142 9.70 15.02 -16.38
C LEU A 142 10.37 16.19 -15.66
N LEU A 143 10.56 16.05 -14.34
CA LEU A 143 11.22 17.00 -13.47
C LEU A 143 12.52 16.37 -12.95
N THR A 144 13.66 16.99 -13.25
CA THR A 144 14.99 16.37 -13.03
C THR A 144 15.85 17.09 -12.00
N THR A 145 15.35 18.18 -11.43
CA THR A 145 16.08 18.92 -10.39
C THR A 145 15.21 19.14 -9.16
N PRO A 146 15.78 19.18 -7.96
CA PRO A 146 15.02 19.42 -6.74
C PRO A 146 14.20 20.73 -6.79
N SER A 147 14.78 21.80 -7.33
CA SER A 147 14.07 23.08 -7.46
C SER A 147 12.89 23.00 -8.42
N ALA A 148 13.00 22.25 -9.52
CA ALA A 148 11.90 22.03 -10.45
C ALA A 148 10.79 21.16 -9.80
N ILE A 149 11.20 20.10 -9.07
CA ILE A 149 10.24 19.21 -8.39
C ILE A 149 9.48 19.97 -7.31
N PHE A 150 10.19 20.59 -6.36
CA PHE A 150 9.53 21.23 -5.22
C PHE A 150 8.84 22.54 -5.61
N GLY A 151 9.41 23.32 -6.54
CA GLY A 151 8.76 24.54 -7.05
C GLY A 151 7.42 24.22 -7.71
N ARG A 152 7.40 23.22 -8.62
CA ARG A 152 6.16 22.80 -9.27
C ARG A 152 5.17 22.19 -8.29
N LEU A 153 5.64 21.41 -7.32
CA LEU A 153 4.81 20.83 -6.28
C LEU A 153 4.12 21.92 -5.44
N ILE A 154 4.85 22.96 -5.02
CA ILE A 154 4.30 24.08 -4.26
C ILE A 154 3.22 24.83 -5.07
N GLU A 155 3.46 25.04 -6.37
CA GLU A 155 2.45 25.64 -7.27
C GLU A 155 1.16 24.80 -7.31
N ASP A 156 1.29 23.49 -7.49
CA ASP A 156 0.13 22.57 -7.53
C ASP A 156 -0.59 22.47 -6.17
N ILE A 157 0.14 22.45 -5.04
CA ILE A 157 -0.45 22.51 -3.69
C ILE A 157 -1.22 23.82 -3.48
N ASN A 158 -0.66 24.94 -3.93
CA ASN A 158 -1.33 26.23 -3.82
C ASN A 158 -2.59 26.34 -4.69
N ALA A 159 -2.65 25.61 -5.78
CA ALA A 159 -3.82 25.52 -6.66
C ALA A 159 -4.86 24.48 -6.21
N ALA A 160 -4.51 23.61 -5.28
CA ALA A 160 -5.38 22.54 -4.77
C ALA A 160 -6.67 23.07 -4.16
N GLN A 161 -7.79 22.37 -4.41
CA GLN A 161 -9.13 22.76 -4.00
C GLN A 161 -9.83 21.75 -3.08
N ARG A 162 -9.42 20.47 -3.10
CA ARG A 162 -10.17 19.40 -2.41
C ARG A 162 -9.30 18.52 -1.52
N ILE A 163 -8.36 17.79 -2.11
CA ILE A 163 -7.60 16.78 -1.40
C ILE A 163 -6.16 16.70 -1.88
N ILE A 164 -5.25 16.53 -0.94
CA ILE A 164 -3.83 16.23 -1.18
C ILE A 164 -3.48 14.95 -0.44
N LEU A 165 -2.98 13.95 -1.17
CA LEU A 165 -2.52 12.69 -0.63
C LEU A 165 -1.04 12.54 -0.92
N MET A 166 -0.24 12.28 0.11
CA MET A 166 1.21 12.15 -0.01
C MET A 166 1.69 10.87 0.69
N GLU A 167 2.54 10.11 0.01
CA GLU A 167 3.15 8.90 0.56
C GLU A 167 4.66 8.91 0.33
N PHE A 168 5.45 8.84 1.42
CA PHE A 168 6.90 8.94 1.36
C PHE A 168 7.60 7.97 2.30
N TYR A 169 8.76 7.49 1.85
CA TYR A 169 9.67 6.76 2.72
C TYR A 169 10.45 7.69 3.64
N ILE A 170 11.03 8.78 3.09
CA ILE A 170 11.80 9.74 3.88
C ILE A 170 11.20 11.14 3.76
N ILE A 171 10.94 11.74 4.91
CA ILE A 171 10.63 13.16 5.05
C ILE A 171 11.72 13.78 5.92
N TYR A 172 12.38 14.82 5.41
CA TYR A 172 13.41 15.54 6.15
C TYR A 172 13.13 17.04 6.12
N PRO A 173 12.60 17.62 7.22
CA PRO A 173 12.04 18.98 7.25
C PRO A 173 13.13 20.05 7.29
N LYS A 174 13.85 20.23 6.17
CA LYS A 174 14.86 21.30 5.99
C LYS A 174 14.85 21.81 4.55
N GLY A 175 15.36 23.03 4.37
CA GLY A 175 15.47 23.66 3.04
C GLY A 175 14.10 23.81 2.39
N GLN A 176 13.99 23.52 1.09
CA GLN A 176 12.77 23.65 0.28
C GLN A 176 11.58 22.83 0.84
N ILE A 177 11.84 21.83 1.68
CA ILE A 177 10.76 21.03 2.29
C ILE A 177 9.95 21.83 3.30
N LEU A 178 10.54 22.85 3.90
CA LEU A 178 9.79 23.77 4.78
C LEU A 178 8.75 24.55 3.97
N ASP A 179 9.09 25.00 2.77
CA ASP A 179 8.17 25.72 1.89
C ASP A 179 7.01 24.82 1.44
N VAL A 180 7.29 23.53 1.20
CA VAL A 180 6.24 22.53 0.91
C VAL A 180 5.30 22.35 2.11
N MET A 181 5.85 22.31 3.34
CA MET A 181 5.05 22.18 4.56
C MET A 181 4.20 23.43 4.81
N ASP A 182 4.74 24.61 4.57
CA ASP A 182 3.99 25.87 4.66
C ASP A 182 2.85 25.93 3.64
N ALA A 183 3.09 25.46 2.41
CA ALA A 183 2.06 25.37 1.39
C ALA A 183 0.93 24.38 1.77
N LEU A 184 1.27 23.25 2.42
CA LEU A 184 0.25 22.30 2.92
C LEU A 184 -0.59 22.90 4.04
N MET A 185 0.02 23.61 5.01
CA MET A 185 -0.72 24.30 6.05
C MET A 185 -1.64 25.37 5.47
N ALA A 186 -1.18 26.13 4.49
CA ALA A 186 -2.01 27.09 3.77
C ALA A 186 -3.15 26.42 2.97
N ALA A 187 -2.92 25.23 2.43
CA ALA A 187 -3.97 24.46 1.74
C ALA A 187 -5.09 24.05 2.72
N VAL A 188 -4.73 23.58 3.92
CA VAL A 188 -5.72 23.25 4.97
C VAL A 188 -6.55 24.49 5.36
N GLN A 189 -5.92 25.64 5.48
CA GLN A 189 -6.63 26.90 5.77
C GLN A 189 -7.64 27.28 4.68
N ARG A 190 -7.40 26.85 3.43
CA ARG A 190 -8.35 27.00 2.32
C ARG A 190 -9.46 25.95 2.31
N GLY A 191 -9.44 24.97 3.23
CA GLY A 191 -10.39 23.88 3.34
C GLY A 191 -9.98 22.62 2.54
N VAL A 192 -8.73 22.55 2.07
CA VAL A 192 -8.21 21.37 1.38
C VAL A 192 -7.88 20.28 2.42
N GLU A 193 -8.33 19.06 2.18
CA GLU A 193 -8.01 17.91 3.03
C GLU A 193 -6.61 17.39 2.69
N CYS A 194 -5.68 17.40 3.65
CA CYS A 194 -4.29 17.01 3.41
C CYS A 194 -3.91 15.77 4.25
N HIS A 195 -3.44 14.71 3.60
CA HIS A 195 -2.96 13.48 4.23
C HIS A 195 -1.53 13.19 3.84
N ILE A 196 -0.70 12.88 4.83
CA ILE A 196 0.68 12.44 4.66
C ILE A 196 0.84 11.06 5.29
N LEU A 197 1.21 10.06 4.50
CA LEU A 197 1.65 8.75 4.98
C LEU A 197 3.18 8.68 4.92
N ALA A 198 3.83 8.57 6.07
CA ALA A 198 5.29 8.55 6.17
C ALA A 198 5.79 7.28 6.87
N ASP A 199 6.86 6.67 6.34
CA ASP A 199 7.48 5.51 6.97
C ASP A 199 8.13 5.88 8.31
N SER A 200 7.87 5.07 9.34
CA SER A 200 8.30 5.37 10.71
C SER A 200 9.82 5.38 10.91
N VAL A 201 10.57 4.60 10.12
CA VAL A 201 12.03 4.51 10.22
C VAL A 201 12.69 5.54 9.29
N GLY A 202 12.25 5.57 8.05
CA GLY A 202 12.79 6.51 7.06
C GLY A 202 12.54 7.96 7.45
N SER A 203 11.39 8.24 8.05
CA SER A 203 10.97 9.59 8.49
C SER A 203 11.09 9.82 10.00
N PHE A 204 11.95 9.07 10.70
CA PHE A 204 12.11 9.18 12.15
C PHE A 204 12.41 10.61 12.62
N SER A 205 13.28 11.33 11.91
CA SER A 205 13.62 12.73 12.23
C SER A 205 12.43 13.67 12.05
N PHE A 206 11.56 13.40 11.08
CA PHE A 206 10.32 14.16 10.87
C PHE A 206 9.34 13.99 12.02
N PHE A 207 9.03 12.74 12.42
CA PHE A 207 8.12 12.48 13.54
C PHE A 207 8.56 13.09 14.87
N ASN A 208 9.86 13.31 15.06
CA ASN A 208 10.41 13.96 16.24
C ASN A 208 10.68 15.46 16.05
N SER A 209 10.24 16.06 14.95
CA SER A 209 10.47 17.46 14.63
C SER A 209 9.36 18.38 15.12
N LYS A 210 9.67 19.68 15.18
CA LYS A 210 8.69 20.74 15.40
C LYS A 210 7.68 20.82 14.25
N GLN A 211 8.15 20.59 13.04
CA GLN A 211 7.36 20.67 11.80
C GLN A 211 6.23 19.64 11.77
N HIS A 212 6.49 18.43 12.27
CA HIS A 212 5.43 17.40 12.39
C HIS A 212 4.27 17.92 13.25
N ARG A 213 4.57 18.47 14.44
CA ARG A 213 3.55 19.03 15.34
C ARG A 213 2.81 20.20 14.71
N MET A 214 3.53 21.10 14.03
CA MET A 214 2.91 22.24 13.36
C MET A 214 1.93 21.81 12.26
N LEU A 215 2.25 20.77 11.50
CA LEU A 215 1.36 20.22 10.47
C LEU A 215 0.09 19.63 11.11
N GLU A 216 0.22 18.84 12.18
CA GLU A 216 -0.93 18.28 12.89
C GLU A 216 -1.81 19.36 13.52
N GLU A 217 -1.21 20.37 14.17
CA GLU A 217 -1.91 21.51 14.74
C GLU A 217 -2.63 22.34 13.68
N ALA A 218 -2.09 22.43 12.47
CA ALA A 218 -2.73 23.08 11.33
C ALA A 218 -3.88 22.27 10.72
N GLY A 219 -4.03 20.98 11.09
CA GLY A 219 -5.08 20.10 10.59
C GLY A 219 -4.67 19.18 9.45
N VAL A 220 -3.37 19.01 9.17
CA VAL A 220 -2.87 18.00 8.25
C VAL A 220 -2.93 16.65 8.95
N PHE A 221 -3.54 15.65 8.32
CA PHE A 221 -3.59 14.27 8.81
C PHE A 221 -2.26 13.56 8.52
N VAL A 222 -1.45 13.34 9.55
CA VAL A 222 -0.18 12.65 9.43
C VAL A 222 -0.31 11.21 9.92
N HIS A 223 -0.06 10.25 9.02
CA HIS A 223 -0.16 8.81 9.28
C HIS A 223 1.24 8.19 9.31
N GLN A 224 1.48 7.38 10.34
CA GLN A 224 2.75 6.66 10.49
C GLN A 224 2.64 5.25 9.93
N SER A 225 3.38 4.96 8.86
CA SER A 225 3.45 3.61 8.29
C SER A 225 4.45 2.74 9.04
N LEU A 226 4.03 1.49 9.30
CA LEU A 226 4.83 0.44 9.94
C LEU A 226 5.53 0.91 11.23
N PRO A 227 4.77 1.38 12.24
CA PRO A 227 5.35 1.89 13.47
C PRO A 227 6.22 0.82 14.16
N VAL A 228 7.44 1.20 14.49
CA VAL A 228 8.40 0.37 15.22
C VAL A 228 8.28 0.61 16.70
N GLY A 229 8.40 -0.47 17.49
CA GLY A 229 8.47 -0.43 18.95
C GLY A 229 9.44 -1.48 19.41
N LEU A 230 10.06 -1.28 20.59
CA LEU A 230 11.13 -2.13 21.15
C LEU A 230 10.83 -3.63 21.05
N PHE A 231 9.59 -4.03 21.31
CA PHE A 231 9.17 -5.44 21.19
C PHE A 231 8.63 -5.80 19.79
N LYS A 232 8.13 -4.84 19.03
CA LYS A 232 7.57 -5.10 17.70
C LYS A 232 8.67 -5.32 16.65
N THR A 233 9.85 -4.77 16.86
CA THR A 233 11.01 -4.90 15.96
C THR A 233 11.57 -6.33 15.96
N LEU A 234 11.45 -7.06 17.05
CA LEU A 234 11.86 -8.46 17.13
C LEU A 234 10.94 -9.41 16.36
N PHE A 235 9.68 -9.01 16.13
CA PHE A 235 8.65 -9.86 15.50
C PHE A 235 8.16 -9.35 14.15
N LYS A 236 8.61 -8.17 13.68
CA LYS A 236 8.26 -7.62 12.37
C LYS A 236 9.52 -7.35 11.58
N ARG A 237 9.55 -7.86 10.35
CA ARG A 237 10.65 -7.57 9.42
C ARG A 237 10.77 -6.06 9.21
N SER A 238 11.85 -5.50 9.71
CA SER A 238 12.18 -4.07 9.57
C SER A 238 12.66 -3.71 8.16
N ASP A 239 12.98 -4.70 7.34
CA ASP A 239 13.41 -4.56 5.95
C ASP A 239 12.26 -4.45 4.94
N LEU A 240 11.04 -4.86 5.32
CA LEU A 240 9.86 -4.70 4.49
C LEU A 240 9.25 -3.31 4.74
N ARG A 241 9.80 -2.31 4.05
CA ARG A 241 9.38 -0.92 4.12
C ARG A 241 8.69 -0.46 2.84
N ASN A 242 7.77 0.47 2.99
CA ASN A 242 7.13 1.08 1.85
C ASN A 242 8.05 2.16 1.26
N HIS A 243 8.59 1.90 0.08
CA HIS A 243 9.50 2.80 -0.62
C HIS A 243 8.82 3.65 -1.70
N ARG A 244 7.49 3.70 -1.73
CA ARG A 244 6.76 4.54 -2.68
C ARG A 244 6.97 6.01 -2.40
N LYS A 245 6.96 6.81 -3.44
CA LYS A 245 6.96 8.26 -3.41
C LYS A 245 5.86 8.69 -4.34
N ILE A 246 4.71 8.96 -3.78
CA ILE A 246 3.48 9.28 -4.50
C ILE A 246 2.91 10.56 -3.92
N ILE A 247 2.51 11.47 -4.81
CA ILE A 247 1.67 12.61 -4.45
C ILE A 247 0.48 12.64 -5.39
N VAL A 248 -0.69 12.90 -4.84
CA VAL A 248 -1.91 13.10 -5.60
C VAL A 248 -2.55 14.41 -5.14
N ILE A 249 -2.93 15.24 -6.10
CA ILE A 249 -3.63 16.50 -5.84
C ILE A 249 -4.91 16.51 -6.66
N ASP A 250 -6.03 16.66 -5.96
CA ASP A 250 -7.39 16.73 -6.51
C ASP A 250 -7.76 15.60 -7.47
N GLU A 251 -7.06 14.44 -7.38
CA GLU A 251 -7.22 13.28 -8.27
C GLU A 251 -6.93 13.55 -9.76
N HIS A 252 -6.42 14.74 -10.08
CA HIS A 252 -6.05 15.17 -11.44
C HIS A 252 -4.55 15.22 -11.66
N ILE A 253 -3.78 15.52 -10.61
CA ILE A 253 -2.34 15.64 -10.67
C ILE A 253 -1.72 14.50 -9.85
N GLY A 254 -0.83 13.75 -10.48
CA GLY A 254 -0.06 12.70 -9.83
C GLY A 254 1.44 12.94 -9.96
N TYR A 255 2.19 12.73 -8.88
CA TYR A 255 3.65 12.70 -8.91
C TYR A 255 4.12 11.31 -8.51
N ILE A 256 5.06 10.78 -9.26
CA ILE A 256 5.76 9.54 -8.95
C ILE A 256 7.23 9.69 -9.36
N GLY A 257 8.14 9.05 -8.62
CA GLY A 257 9.56 9.10 -8.96
C GLY A 257 10.46 8.48 -7.91
N SER A 258 11.75 8.82 -8.00
CA SER A 258 12.74 8.39 -7.02
C SER A 258 12.86 9.34 -5.83
N PHE A 259 12.36 10.56 -5.95
CA PHE A 259 12.53 11.63 -4.96
C PHE A 259 11.77 11.36 -3.65
N ASN A 260 12.41 11.68 -2.54
CA ASN A 260 11.74 11.78 -1.24
C ASN A 260 11.45 13.26 -0.91
N LEU A 261 10.69 13.53 0.15
CA LEU A 261 10.56 14.90 0.68
C LEU A 261 11.84 15.30 1.44
N VAL A 262 12.88 15.50 0.68
CA VAL A 262 14.24 15.77 1.16
C VAL A 262 14.89 16.78 0.24
N ASP A 263 15.39 17.89 0.80
CA ASP A 263 16.27 18.78 0.06
C ASP A 263 17.69 18.20 0.08
N PRO A 264 18.25 17.79 -1.08
CA PRO A 264 19.58 17.16 -1.15
C PRO A 264 20.70 18.02 -0.59
N LYS A 265 20.54 19.34 -0.53
CA LYS A 265 21.54 20.25 0.04
C LYS A 265 21.70 20.11 1.55
N PHE A 266 20.70 19.58 2.25
CA PHE A 266 20.68 19.47 3.71
C PHE A 266 20.73 18.04 4.24
N PHE A 267 20.57 17.05 3.39
CA PHE A 267 20.45 15.65 3.81
C PHE A 267 21.78 14.91 3.74
N LYS A 268 22.20 14.30 4.87
CA LYS A 268 23.40 13.46 5.00
C LYS A 268 24.72 14.09 4.51
N GLN A 269 24.84 15.41 4.55
CA GLN A 269 26.03 16.14 4.07
C GLN A 269 27.32 15.75 4.82
N ASN A 270 27.22 15.35 6.09
CA ASN A 270 28.34 14.93 6.95
C ASN A 270 28.83 13.49 6.65
N LYS A 271 28.24 12.79 5.66
CA LYS A 271 28.60 11.39 5.36
C LYS A 271 29.41 11.24 4.07
N ASN A 272 29.93 12.33 3.53
CA ASN A 272 30.68 12.36 2.25
C ASN A 272 29.95 11.69 1.07
N VAL A 273 28.61 11.61 1.15
CA VAL A 273 27.77 11.24 0.02
C VAL A 273 27.40 12.53 -0.71
N GLY A 274 27.57 12.58 -2.02
CA GLY A 274 27.16 13.71 -2.84
C GLY A 274 25.67 14.02 -2.71
N GLN A 275 25.21 15.10 -3.34
CA GLN A 275 23.78 15.40 -3.41
C GLN A 275 23.05 14.28 -4.18
N TRP A 276 21.89 13.90 -3.69
CA TRP A 276 21.04 12.94 -4.39
C TRP A 276 20.53 13.51 -5.70
N ILE A 277 20.59 12.68 -6.74
CA ILE A 277 20.03 12.98 -8.05
C ILE A 277 18.75 12.19 -8.15
N ASP A 278 17.65 12.89 -8.12
CA ASP A 278 16.31 12.32 -8.18
C ASP A 278 15.53 12.86 -9.39
N VAL A 279 14.54 12.08 -9.81
CA VAL A 279 13.61 12.47 -10.87
C VAL A 279 12.19 12.28 -10.41
N ALA A 280 11.29 13.12 -10.93
CA ALA A 280 9.87 12.99 -10.77
C ALA A 280 9.17 13.05 -12.12
N ILE A 281 8.14 12.25 -12.28
CA ILE A 281 7.14 12.39 -13.35
C ILE A 281 5.91 13.02 -12.71
N ARG A 282 5.51 14.17 -13.23
CA ARG A 282 4.23 14.79 -12.94
C ARG A 282 3.27 14.45 -14.06
N SER A 283 2.19 13.77 -13.76
CA SER A 283 1.08 13.54 -14.68
C SER A 283 -0.07 14.50 -14.38
N PHE A 284 -0.77 14.91 -15.42
CA PHE A 284 -1.97 15.72 -15.32
C PHE A 284 -3.00 15.23 -16.33
N SER A 285 -4.22 15.03 -15.88
CA SER A 285 -5.37 14.71 -16.72
C SER A 285 -6.63 15.28 -16.09
N GLN A 286 -7.58 15.70 -16.92
CA GLN A 286 -8.91 16.11 -16.49
C GLN A 286 -9.92 14.96 -16.56
N GLU A 287 -9.52 13.83 -17.15
CA GLU A 287 -10.35 12.64 -17.20
C GLU A 287 -10.62 12.09 -15.79
N PRO A 288 -11.86 11.67 -15.51
CA PRO A 288 -12.25 11.17 -14.17
C PRO A 288 -11.46 9.93 -13.75
N MET A 289 -11.17 9.06 -14.72
CA MET A 289 -10.36 7.87 -14.55
C MET A 289 -8.98 8.11 -15.16
N ASN A 290 -8.01 8.31 -14.33
CA ASN A 290 -6.66 8.67 -14.73
C ASN A 290 -5.59 8.09 -13.78
N ILE A 291 -4.32 8.31 -14.10
CA ILE A 291 -3.19 7.82 -13.29
C ILE A 291 -3.26 8.38 -11.86
N ALA A 292 -3.62 9.65 -11.68
CA ALA A 292 -3.70 10.26 -10.35
C ALA A 292 -4.79 9.60 -9.50
N THR A 293 -5.95 9.26 -10.08
CA THR A 293 -7.01 8.49 -9.41
C THR A 293 -6.51 7.10 -8.98
N ALA A 294 -5.80 6.39 -9.86
CA ALA A 294 -5.20 5.09 -9.52
C ALA A 294 -4.17 5.22 -8.38
N MET A 295 -3.33 6.25 -8.41
CA MET A 295 -2.38 6.55 -7.34
C MET A 295 -3.10 6.88 -6.03
N ALA A 296 -4.19 7.67 -6.06
CA ALA A 296 -4.99 7.99 -4.88
C ALA A 296 -5.50 6.73 -4.20
N LYS A 297 -6.01 5.76 -4.96
CA LYS A 297 -6.47 4.46 -4.44
C LYS A 297 -5.36 3.70 -3.72
N VAL A 298 -4.14 3.72 -4.26
CA VAL A 298 -2.98 3.08 -3.62
C VAL A 298 -2.69 3.73 -2.27
N VAL A 299 -2.57 5.06 -2.22
CA VAL A 299 -2.26 5.80 -0.99
C VAL A 299 -3.34 5.62 0.07
N VAL A 300 -4.62 5.73 -0.32
CA VAL A 300 -5.77 5.50 0.59
C VAL A 300 -5.78 4.09 1.14
N THR A 301 -5.46 3.08 0.30
CA THR A 301 -5.33 1.68 0.75
C THR A 301 -4.25 1.52 1.80
N ASP A 302 -3.10 2.15 1.60
CA ASP A 302 -1.98 2.07 2.55
C ASP A 302 -2.27 2.83 3.85
N ILE A 303 -2.91 4.00 3.79
CA ILE A 303 -3.42 4.72 4.97
C ILE A 303 -4.41 3.84 5.75
N GLY A 304 -5.34 3.20 5.06
CA GLY A 304 -6.32 2.31 5.69
C GLY A 304 -5.72 1.04 6.28
N ALA A 305 -4.63 0.52 5.73
CA ALA A 305 -3.90 -0.59 6.33
C ALA A 305 -3.27 -0.24 7.69
N GLU A 306 -2.92 1.01 7.90
CA GLU A 306 -2.39 1.50 9.18
C GLU A 306 -3.52 1.96 10.13
N ASN A 307 -4.58 2.57 9.63
CA ASN A 307 -5.60 3.25 10.44
C ASN A 307 -7.03 2.86 10.03
N LYS A 308 -7.68 1.96 10.80
CA LYS A 308 -8.98 1.41 10.44
C LYS A 308 -10.10 2.45 10.40
N ASP A 309 -10.08 3.43 11.32
CA ASP A 309 -11.21 4.32 11.55
C ASP A 309 -11.39 5.38 10.45
N ASN A 310 -10.36 5.60 9.62
CA ASN A 310 -10.40 6.57 8.52
C ASN A 310 -10.54 5.94 7.13
N LEU A 311 -10.41 4.61 6.99
CA LEU A 311 -10.40 3.95 5.68
C LEU A 311 -11.73 4.11 4.96
N ASP A 312 -12.83 3.82 5.64
CA ASP A 312 -14.17 3.81 5.03
C ASP A 312 -14.59 5.23 4.65
N ALA A 313 -14.34 6.21 5.52
CA ALA A 313 -14.62 7.63 5.24
C ALA A 313 -13.77 8.16 4.07
N LEU A 314 -12.48 7.87 4.05
CA LEU A 314 -11.56 8.34 3.01
C LEU A 314 -11.84 7.66 1.67
N ASN A 315 -12.09 6.34 1.66
CA ASN A 315 -12.52 5.61 0.47
C ASN A 315 -13.85 6.14 -0.07
N HIS A 316 -14.82 6.41 0.82
CA HIS A 316 -16.11 6.95 0.40
C HIS A 316 -15.93 8.31 -0.30
N ARG A 317 -15.08 9.20 0.23
CA ARG A 317 -14.80 10.51 -0.38
C ARG A 317 -14.13 10.38 -1.75
N VAL A 318 -13.04 9.60 -1.85
CA VAL A 318 -12.35 9.36 -3.13
C VAL A 318 -13.33 8.75 -4.15
N ASN A 319 -14.11 7.74 -3.76
CA ASN A 319 -15.11 7.13 -4.63
C ASN A 319 -16.22 8.09 -5.05
N THR A 320 -16.71 8.91 -4.13
CA THR A 320 -17.78 9.86 -4.43
C THR A 320 -17.32 10.91 -5.43
N TYR A 321 -16.07 11.40 -5.31
CA TYR A 321 -15.50 12.35 -6.26
C TYR A 321 -15.25 11.71 -7.62
N THR A 322 -14.67 10.53 -7.66
CA THR A 322 -14.46 9.78 -8.92
C THR A 322 -15.78 9.53 -9.64
N ARG A 323 -16.84 9.11 -8.93
CA ARG A 323 -18.16 8.90 -9.50
C ARG A 323 -18.77 10.21 -10.03
N LYS A 324 -18.69 11.30 -9.27
CA LYS A 324 -19.20 12.61 -9.72
C LYS A 324 -18.49 13.09 -10.99
N LEU A 325 -17.17 12.96 -11.05
CA LEU A 325 -16.39 13.32 -12.24
C LEU A 325 -16.77 12.46 -13.44
N TYR A 326 -16.92 11.15 -13.26
CA TYR A 326 -17.33 10.24 -14.33
C TYR A 326 -18.70 10.57 -14.91
N VAL A 327 -19.65 10.99 -14.08
CA VAL A 327 -20.98 11.43 -14.53
C VAL A 327 -20.95 12.81 -15.20
N MET A 328 -20.05 13.70 -14.76
CA MET A 328 -19.98 15.08 -15.27
C MET A 328 -19.14 15.23 -16.56
N HIS A 329 -18.21 14.33 -16.82
CA HIS A 329 -17.33 14.36 -18.01
C HIS A 329 -17.52 13.10 -18.85
N PRO A 330 -18.57 13.07 -19.68
CA PRO A 330 -18.78 11.94 -20.59
C PRO A 330 -17.75 11.95 -21.71
N THR A 331 -17.02 10.88 -21.87
CA THR A 331 -16.35 10.59 -23.14
C THR A 331 -17.41 10.42 -24.23
N ILE A 332 -17.19 11.06 -25.38
CA ILE A 332 -18.18 11.22 -26.46
C ILE A 332 -18.72 9.89 -27.00
N ASN A 333 -18.05 8.78 -26.76
CA ASN A 333 -18.34 7.50 -27.42
C ASN A 333 -19.18 6.50 -26.61
N ASP A 334 -19.66 6.85 -25.41
CA ASP A 334 -20.32 5.83 -24.59
C ASP A 334 -21.58 6.27 -23.83
N ILE A 335 -22.62 6.63 -24.59
CA ILE A 335 -23.99 6.78 -24.04
C ILE A 335 -24.48 5.45 -23.43
N ASN A 336 -24.12 4.32 -23.99
CA ASN A 336 -24.59 3.01 -23.52
C ASN A 336 -23.88 2.56 -22.22
N SER A 337 -22.56 2.78 -22.08
CA SER A 337 -21.87 2.48 -20.83
C SER A 337 -22.28 3.44 -19.70
N ARG A 338 -22.66 4.68 -20.05
CA ARG A 338 -23.20 5.65 -19.07
C ARG A 338 -24.58 5.26 -18.57
N VAL A 339 -25.45 4.78 -19.46
CA VAL A 339 -26.75 4.23 -19.09
C VAL A 339 -26.54 3.04 -18.15
N LYS A 340 -25.62 2.13 -18.47
CA LYS A 340 -25.32 0.98 -17.63
C LYS A 340 -24.78 1.35 -16.25
N VAL A 341 -23.88 2.34 -16.16
CA VAL A 341 -23.37 2.86 -14.88
C VAL A 341 -24.47 3.57 -14.09
N LEU A 342 -25.40 4.27 -14.76
CA LEU A 342 -26.53 4.89 -14.11
C LEU A 342 -27.53 3.84 -13.61
N ASP A 343 -27.79 2.79 -14.36
CA ASP A 343 -28.63 1.67 -13.95
C ASP A 343 -28.03 0.95 -12.72
N GLU A 344 -26.71 0.69 -12.73
CA GLU A 344 -26.00 0.11 -11.57
C GLU A 344 -26.00 1.02 -10.34
N LEU A 345 -26.03 2.36 -10.52
CA LEU A 345 -26.15 3.34 -9.44
C LEU A 345 -27.57 3.44 -8.88
N VAL A 346 -28.58 3.17 -9.70
CA VAL A 346 -30.00 3.15 -9.31
C VAL A 346 -30.32 1.86 -8.56
N ASP A 347 -29.72 0.74 -8.96
CA ASP A 347 -29.91 -0.57 -8.32
C ASP A 347 -29.09 -0.74 -7.01
N SER A 348 -28.18 0.19 -6.68
CA SER A 348 -27.53 0.19 -5.38
C SER A 348 -28.47 0.75 -4.31
N ASP A 349 -28.74 -0.01 -3.24
CA ASP A 349 -29.64 0.34 -2.13
C ASP A 349 -29.27 1.65 -1.36
N GLU A 350 -28.21 2.33 -1.73
CA GLU A 350 -27.91 3.69 -1.29
C GLU A 350 -28.28 4.68 -2.40
N PRO A 351 -29.36 5.47 -2.25
CA PRO A 351 -29.63 6.55 -3.17
C PRO A 351 -28.43 7.53 -3.12
N PRO A 352 -27.89 7.91 -4.28
CA PRO A 352 -26.91 8.98 -4.28
C PRO A 352 -27.57 10.20 -3.63
N GLU A 353 -26.91 10.85 -2.67
CA GLU A 353 -27.29 12.18 -2.20
C GLU A 353 -27.17 13.18 -3.38
N ILE A 354 -28.08 13.09 -4.29
CA ILE A 354 -28.33 14.10 -5.30
C ILE A 354 -29.20 15.12 -4.59
N GLY A 355 -28.58 16.15 -4.02
CA GLY A 355 -29.31 17.35 -3.67
C GLY A 355 -30.18 17.73 -4.86
N SER A 356 -31.40 18.14 -4.62
CA SER A 356 -32.50 18.44 -5.56
C SER A 356 -32.17 19.49 -6.63
N THR A 357 -31.10 19.29 -7.34
CA THR A 357 -30.71 20.10 -8.49
C THR A 357 -30.93 19.24 -9.72
N SER A 358 -31.99 19.61 -10.47
CA SER A 358 -32.26 19.12 -11.82
C SER A 358 -30.95 18.83 -12.56
N ILE A 359 -30.82 17.62 -13.09
CA ILE A 359 -29.73 17.23 -13.98
C ILE A 359 -29.83 18.15 -15.20
N LEU A 360 -29.12 19.27 -15.17
CA LEU A 360 -28.86 20.07 -16.37
C LEU A 360 -27.87 19.25 -17.19
N ILE A 361 -28.41 18.49 -18.14
CA ILE A 361 -27.60 17.91 -19.21
C ILE A 361 -27.04 19.12 -19.95
N PRO A 362 -25.71 19.38 -19.93
CA PRO A 362 -25.16 20.46 -20.73
C PRO A 362 -25.51 20.16 -22.18
N ARG A 363 -26.13 21.13 -22.89
CA ARG A 363 -26.29 21.04 -24.34
C ARG A 363 -24.88 20.83 -24.91
N MET A 364 -24.70 19.74 -25.66
CA MET A 364 -23.48 19.56 -26.45
C MET A 364 -23.35 20.77 -27.41
N PRO A 365 -22.15 21.36 -27.54
CA PRO A 365 -21.88 22.24 -28.67
C PRO A 365 -22.12 21.42 -29.94
N VAL A 366 -22.95 21.92 -30.83
CA VAL A 366 -23.19 21.33 -32.14
C VAL A 366 -21.85 21.35 -32.88
N VAL A 367 -21.52 20.29 -33.58
CA VAL A 367 -20.22 20.10 -34.30
C VAL A 367 -19.92 21.27 -35.28
N GLU A 368 -20.91 22.04 -35.68
CA GLU A 368 -20.76 23.24 -36.52
C GLU A 368 -20.02 24.38 -35.83
N ASP A 369 -20.03 24.49 -34.50
CA ASP A 369 -19.35 25.58 -33.77
C ASP A 369 -17.85 25.34 -33.59
N VAL A 370 -17.35 24.12 -33.81
CA VAL A 370 -15.94 23.73 -33.66
C VAL A 370 -15.16 23.94 -34.98
N LEU A 371 -15.82 24.06 -36.10
CA LEU A 371 -15.18 24.28 -37.40
C LEU A 371 -15.07 25.78 -37.80
N ALA A 372 -15.56 26.70 -36.97
CA ALA A 372 -15.55 28.13 -37.20
C ALA A 372 -14.53 28.91 -36.36
N GLN A 373 -13.65 28.23 -35.63
CA GLN A 373 -12.47 28.78 -34.95
C GLN A 373 -11.21 28.09 -35.46
#